data_d991f376f59b6846a5f1dc8f5b1c6134
#
_entry.id   d991f376f59b6846a5f1dc8f5b1c6134
#
_cell.length_a   1.000
_cell.length_b   1.000
_cell.length_c   1.000
_cell.angle_alpha   90.00
_cell.angle_beta   90.00
_cell.angle_gamma   90.00
#
_symmetry.space_group_name_H-M   'P 1'
#
loop_
_entity.id
_entity.type
_entity.pdbx_description
1 polymer ?
#
loop_
_entity_poly.entity_id
_entity_poly.type
_entity_poly.pdbx_seq_one_letter_code
_entity_poly.pdbx_strand_id
1 'polypeptide(L)'
;GGGSQAKFCSRHWPQARIEAIEADADVLALRDAFHIPADDARFQALLGDGAQLLPQRRGRYDLLLLDAYDAEGIPAVMRTRGFYDACHAALTPGGVLAVNLYATVTRQHVAHLRKIFGGRVLRMDEPEGDNHVVFAWTGDVQALDARAALSRLPWSARWQLRSTFQRLQRVFETTAWRR
;
A
#
# COMPACT_ATOMS: atom_id res chain seq x y z
N GLY A 1 11.88 -7.22 2.40
CA GLY A 1 11.50 -8.01 3.58
C GLY A 1 10.95 -9.40 3.23
N GLY A 2 10.31 -10.10 4.18
CA GLY A 2 9.82 -11.48 4.03
C GLY A 2 8.72 -11.73 2.98
N GLY A 3 8.33 -10.72 2.21
CA GLY A 3 7.46 -10.82 1.04
C GLY A 3 6.02 -11.22 1.31
N SER A 4 5.50 -11.06 2.53
CA SER A 4 4.15 -11.48 2.89
C SER A 4 3.07 -10.84 2.02
N GLN A 5 3.18 -9.55 1.73
CA GLN A 5 2.27 -8.81 0.85
C GLN A 5 2.36 -9.32 -0.60
N ALA A 6 3.57 -9.51 -1.11
CA ALA A 6 3.82 -10.02 -2.46
C ALA A 6 3.25 -11.43 -2.64
N LYS A 7 3.47 -12.33 -1.67
CA LYS A 7 2.89 -13.69 -1.65
C LYS A 7 1.37 -13.66 -1.60
N PHE A 8 0.80 -12.80 -0.75
CA PHE A 8 -0.65 -12.64 -0.65
C PHE A 8 -1.24 -12.18 -2.00
N CYS A 9 -0.68 -11.13 -2.59
CA CYS A 9 -1.15 -10.61 -3.87
C CYS A 9 -1.02 -11.65 -5.00
N SER A 10 0.11 -12.34 -5.08
CA SER A 10 0.34 -13.37 -6.09
C SER A 10 -0.67 -14.53 -5.99
N ARG A 11 -1.02 -14.92 -4.76
CA ARG A 11 -1.97 -16.01 -4.50
C ARG A 11 -3.42 -15.63 -4.73
N HIS A 12 -3.82 -14.43 -4.31
CA HIS A 12 -5.23 -14.05 -4.23
C HIS A 12 -5.71 -13.17 -5.40
N TRP A 13 -4.77 -12.61 -6.17
CA TRP A 13 -5.07 -11.80 -7.36
C TRP A 13 -4.41 -12.41 -8.61
N PRO A 14 -4.95 -13.52 -9.14
CA PRO A 14 -4.31 -14.27 -10.21
C PRO A 14 -4.20 -13.48 -11.53
N GLN A 15 -4.94 -12.39 -11.69
CA GLN A 15 -4.85 -11.51 -12.86
C GLN A 15 -3.90 -10.32 -12.66
N ALA A 16 -3.40 -10.10 -11.44
CA ALA A 16 -2.52 -8.96 -11.17
C ALA A 16 -1.10 -9.23 -11.70
N ARG A 17 -0.48 -8.17 -12.20
CA ARG A 17 0.97 -8.10 -12.40
C ARG A 17 1.59 -7.43 -11.18
N ILE A 18 2.63 -8.02 -10.64
CA ILE A 18 3.21 -7.64 -9.36
C ILE A 18 4.70 -7.33 -9.57
N GLU A 19 5.10 -6.14 -9.19
CA GLU A 19 6.51 -5.76 -9.01
C GLU A 19 6.77 -5.59 -7.52
N ALA A 20 7.67 -6.38 -6.95
CA ALA A 20 8.16 -6.22 -5.59
C ALA A 20 9.56 -5.61 -5.67
N ILE A 21 9.75 -4.42 -5.10
CA ILE A 21 11.05 -3.73 -5.10
C ILE A 21 11.68 -3.91 -3.72
N GLU A 22 12.90 -4.42 -3.69
CA GLU A 22 13.70 -4.63 -2.49
C GLU A 22 15.06 -3.93 -2.68
N ALA A 23 15.43 -3.08 -1.72
CA ALA A 23 16.69 -2.32 -1.80
C ALA A 23 17.90 -3.15 -1.33
N ASP A 24 17.67 -4.15 -0.50
CA ASP A 24 18.70 -4.98 0.09
C ASP A 24 18.89 -6.28 -0.70
N ALA A 25 20.08 -6.45 -1.27
CA ALA A 25 20.43 -7.63 -2.06
C ALA A 25 20.44 -8.93 -1.21
N ASP A 26 20.82 -8.85 0.07
CA ASP A 26 20.86 -10.01 0.95
C ASP A 26 19.45 -10.46 1.32
N VAL A 27 18.53 -9.51 1.53
CA VAL A 27 17.11 -9.81 1.72
C VAL A 27 16.50 -10.44 0.47
N LEU A 28 16.85 -9.92 -0.71
CA LEU A 28 16.39 -10.48 -1.98
C LEU A 28 16.95 -11.90 -2.22
N ALA A 29 18.20 -12.16 -1.83
CA ALA A 29 18.82 -13.49 -1.93
C ALA A 29 18.12 -14.55 -1.07
N LEU A 30 17.42 -14.14 0.00
CA LEU A 30 16.63 -15.03 0.86
C LEU A 30 15.24 -15.35 0.32
N ARG A 31 14.91 -14.95 -0.93
CA ARG A 31 13.56 -15.12 -1.50
C ARG A 31 13.04 -16.56 -1.45
N ASP A 32 13.90 -17.55 -1.67
CA ASP A 32 13.52 -18.97 -1.65
C ASP A 32 13.21 -19.42 -0.21
N ALA A 33 14.01 -19.00 0.76
CA ALA A 33 13.79 -19.28 2.17
C ALA A 33 12.46 -18.66 2.68
N PHE A 34 12.09 -17.51 2.15
CA PHE A 34 10.81 -16.85 2.43
C PHE A 34 9.65 -17.34 1.55
N HIS A 35 9.89 -18.31 0.67
CA HIS A 35 8.88 -18.81 -0.27
C HIS A 35 8.25 -17.72 -1.15
N ILE A 36 9.03 -16.74 -1.56
CA ILE A 36 8.59 -15.72 -2.52
C ILE A 36 8.57 -16.35 -3.91
N PRO A 37 7.51 -16.14 -4.71
CA PRO A 37 7.41 -16.73 -6.04
C PRO A 37 8.64 -16.43 -6.90
N ALA A 38 9.01 -17.36 -7.77
CA ALA A 38 9.97 -17.10 -8.83
C ALA A 38 9.45 -16.03 -9.79
N ASP A 39 10.35 -15.33 -10.46
CA ASP A 39 9.97 -14.37 -11.48
C ASP A 39 9.29 -15.07 -12.67
N ASP A 40 8.17 -14.51 -13.08
CA ASP A 40 7.40 -14.95 -14.23
C ASP A 40 6.80 -13.75 -15.00
N ALA A 41 5.86 -14.00 -15.90
CA ALA A 41 5.18 -12.96 -16.66
C ALA A 41 4.31 -12.02 -15.79
N ARG A 42 3.95 -12.44 -14.57
CA ARG A 42 3.09 -11.70 -13.63
C ARG A 42 3.81 -11.20 -12.39
N PHE A 43 4.85 -11.87 -11.96
CA PHE A 43 5.57 -11.56 -10.72
C PHE A 43 7.04 -11.26 -11.02
N GLN A 44 7.53 -10.14 -10.55
CA GLN A 44 8.94 -9.76 -10.64
C GLN A 44 9.42 -9.21 -9.29
N ALA A 45 10.53 -9.73 -8.79
CA ALA A 45 11.24 -9.19 -7.65
C ALA A 45 12.48 -8.43 -8.14
N LEU A 46 12.47 -7.11 -7.96
CA LEU A 46 13.49 -6.21 -8.48
C LEU A 46 14.41 -5.73 -7.35
N LEU A 47 15.71 -5.88 -7.53
CA LEU A 47 16.70 -5.22 -6.69
C LEU A 47 16.76 -3.74 -7.07
N GLY A 48 16.52 -2.84 -6.10
CA GLY A 48 16.63 -1.42 -6.35
C GLY A 48 15.99 -0.55 -5.25
N ASP A 49 16.36 0.72 -5.27
CA ASP A 49 15.77 1.72 -4.40
C ASP A 49 14.43 2.19 -4.98
N GLY A 50 13.34 1.95 -4.25
CA GLY A 50 11.99 2.38 -4.64
C GLY A 50 11.88 3.88 -4.88
N ALA A 51 12.64 4.71 -4.16
CA ALA A 51 12.63 6.16 -4.34
C ALA A 51 13.26 6.59 -5.67
N GLN A 52 14.19 5.81 -6.20
CA GLN A 52 14.82 6.07 -7.51
C GLN A 52 14.01 5.46 -8.68
N LEU A 53 13.34 4.33 -8.43
CA LEU A 53 12.59 3.63 -9.47
C LEU A 53 11.21 4.24 -9.73
N LEU A 54 10.49 4.67 -8.70
CA LEU A 54 9.12 5.20 -8.82
C LEU A 54 8.97 6.39 -9.78
N PRO A 55 9.88 7.38 -9.82
CA PRO A 55 9.76 8.49 -10.79
C PRO A 55 9.74 8.06 -12.25
N GLN A 56 10.28 6.87 -12.56
CA GLN A 56 10.33 6.29 -13.90
C GLN A 56 9.08 5.45 -14.24
N ARG A 57 8.15 5.28 -13.31
CA ARG A 57 6.98 4.37 -13.37
C ARG A 57 5.65 5.12 -13.49
N ARG A 58 5.60 6.23 -14.23
CA ARG A 58 4.40 7.08 -14.33
C ARG A 58 3.19 6.32 -14.87
N GLY A 59 2.04 6.46 -14.20
CA GLY A 59 0.76 5.88 -14.62
C GLY A 59 0.76 4.36 -14.76
N ARG A 60 1.55 3.65 -13.94
CA ARG A 60 1.81 2.22 -14.11
C ARG A 60 1.02 1.33 -13.13
N TYR A 61 0.68 1.83 -11.96
CA TYR A 61 0.15 0.99 -10.88
C TYR A 61 -1.29 1.33 -10.53
N ASP A 62 -2.13 0.30 -10.44
CA ASP A 62 -3.48 0.43 -9.88
C ASP A 62 -3.44 0.38 -8.34
N LEU A 63 -2.43 -0.29 -7.78
CA LEU A 63 -2.17 -0.37 -6.36
C LEU A 63 -0.66 -0.25 -6.09
N LEU A 64 -0.30 0.67 -5.20
CA LEU A 64 1.04 0.83 -4.69
C LEU A 64 1.03 0.59 -3.17
N LEU A 65 1.72 -0.47 -2.72
CA LEU A 65 1.88 -0.79 -1.31
C LEU A 65 3.24 -0.30 -0.84
N LEU A 66 3.27 0.58 0.14
CA LEU A 66 4.48 1.15 0.71
C LEU A 66 4.63 0.70 2.17
N ASP A 67 5.58 -0.20 2.38
CA ASP A 67 5.94 -0.76 3.68
C ASP A 67 7.46 -0.85 3.76
N ALA A 68 8.12 0.31 3.68
CA ALA A 68 9.57 0.42 3.57
C ALA A 68 10.15 0.99 4.87
N TYR A 69 10.83 0.12 5.59
CA TYR A 69 11.53 0.44 6.84
C TYR A 69 12.95 -0.08 6.76
N ASP A 70 13.88 0.72 7.26
CA ASP A 70 15.26 0.35 7.58
C ASP A 70 15.45 0.30 9.11
N ALA A 71 16.70 0.14 9.57
CA ALA A 71 17.02 0.07 11.00
C ALA A 71 16.69 1.38 11.76
N GLU A 72 16.68 2.51 11.05
CA GLU A 72 16.36 3.85 11.57
C GLU A 72 14.89 4.22 11.42
N GLY A 73 14.09 3.38 10.77
CA GLY A 73 12.66 3.59 10.51
C GLY A 73 12.35 3.84 9.04
N ILE A 74 11.51 4.83 8.72
CA ILE A 74 11.22 5.15 7.31
C ILE A 74 12.40 5.93 6.72
N PRO A 75 12.99 5.51 5.58
CA PRO A 75 14.09 6.20 4.93
C PRO A 75 13.81 7.69 4.71
N ALA A 76 14.81 8.55 4.95
CA ALA A 76 14.62 10.01 4.91
C ALA A 76 14.02 10.51 3.59
N VAL A 77 14.44 9.95 2.45
CA VAL A 77 13.91 10.30 1.12
C VAL A 77 12.43 10.02 1.00
N MET A 78 11.93 8.94 1.63
CA MET A 78 10.51 8.54 1.58
C MET A 78 9.61 9.38 2.51
N ARG A 79 10.19 10.23 3.36
CA ARG A 79 9.45 11.22 4.18
C ARG A 79 9.19 12.53 3.44
N THR A 80 9.74 12.69 2.25
CA THR A 80 9.67 13.94 1.50
C THR A 80 8.36 14.08 0.71
N ARG A 81 7.94 15.32 0.47
CA ARG A 81 6.84 15.61 -0.44
C ARG A 81 7.13 15.08 -1.85
N GLY A 82 8.36 15.27 -2.35
CA GLY A 82 8.76 14.83 -3.69
C GLY A 82 8.60 13.31 -3.91
N PHE A 83 8.87 12.51 -2.88
CA PHE A 83 8.61 11.08 -2.94
C PHE A 83 7.11 10.76 -3.10
N TYR A 84 6.23 11.44 -2.36
CA TYR A 84 4.78 11.25 -2.50
C TYR A 84 4.22 11.81 -3.81
N ASP A 85 4.81 12.88 -4.35
CA ASP A 85 4.50 13.35 -5.72
C ASP A 85 4.85 12.26 -6.75
N ALA A 86 5.98 11.55 -6.58
CA ALA A 86 6.35 10.42 -7.43
C ALA A 86 5.40 9.23 -7.27
N CYS A 87 4.99 8.89 -6.04
CA CYS A 87 3.97 7.87 -5.79
C CYS A 87 2.65 8.21 -6.49
N HIS A 88 2.18 9.45 -6.37
CA HIS A 88 0.96 9.91 -7.06
C HIS A 88 1.09 9.79 -8.57
N ALA A 89 2.22 10.23 -9.14
CA ALA A 89 2.47 10.16 -10.57
C ALA A 89 2.61 8.72 -11.10
N ALA A 90 3.00 7.76 -10.26
CA ALA A 90 3.12 6.36 -10.62
C ALA A 90 1.77 5.62 -10.65
N LEU A 91 0.73 6.18 -10.03
CA LEU A 91 -0.60 5.59 -10.02
C LEU A 91 -1.34 5.88 -11.33
N THR A 92 -2.15 4.90 -11.76
CA THR A 92 -3.16 5.07 -12.80
C THR A 92 -4.32 5.96 -12.32
N PRO A 93 -5.18 6.49 -13.21
CA PRO A 93 -6.45 7.07 -12.80
C PRO A 93 -7.30 6.06 -12.02
N GLY A 94 -7.71 6.42 -10.79
CA GLY A 94 -8.40 5.51 -9.86
C GLY A 94 -7.46 4.62 -9.05
N GLY A 95 -6.15 4.73 -9.23
CA GLY A 95 -5.16 3.96 -8.49
C GLY A 95 -5.07 4.36 -7.01
N VAL A 96 -4.64 3.43 -6.17
CA VAL A 96 -4.57 3.56 -4.72
C VAL A 96 -3.14 3.38 -4.21
N LEU A 97 -2.71 4.28 -3.34
CA LEU A 97 -1.54 4.13 -2.49
C LEU A 97 -1.97 3.67 -1.11
N ALA A 98 -1.36 2.63 -0.58
CA ALA A 98 -1.49 2.21 0.82
C ALA A 98 -0.12 2.27 1.49
N VAL A 99 -0.03 3.00 2.61
CA VAL A 99 1.22 3.23 3.35
C VAL A 99 1.06 2.71 4.77
N ASN A 100 1.98 1.86 5.21
CA ASN A 100 2.11 1.47 6.61
C ASN A 100 3.00 2.49 7.33
N LEU A 101 2.50 3.10 8.41
CA LEU A 101 3.18 4.17 9.14
C LEU A 101 3.12 3.92 10.65
N TYR A 102 4.23 4.17 11.35
CA TYR A 102 4.20 4.29 12.81
C TYR A 102 3.43 5.54 13.26
N ALA A 103 2.74 5.46 14.39
CA ALA A 103 1.93 6.53 14.95
C ALA A 103 2.70 7.85 15.12
N THR A 104 3.97 7.76 15.52
CA THR A 104 4.85 8.92 15.77
C THR A 104 5.11 9.80 14.55
N VAL A 105 5.09 9.21 13.35
CA VAL A 105 5.41 9.92 12.09
C VAL A 105 4.18 10.18 11.21
N THR A 106 3.06 9.52 11.48
CA THR A 106 1.85 9.51 10.64
C THR A 106 1.33 10.91 10.34
N ARG A 107 1.35 11.83 11.33
CA ARG A 107 0.80 13.19 11.16
C ARG A 107 1.46 13.95 10.00
N GLN A 108 2.77 13.90 9.89
CA GLN A 108 3.52 14.59 8.83
C GLN A 108 3.23 13.96 7.45
N HIS A 109 3.26 12.63 7.37
CA HIS A 109 2.99 11.89 6.15
C HIS A 109 1.57 12.13 5.63
N VAL A 110 0.56 12.08 6.51
CA VAL A 110 -0.84 12.39 6.16
C VAL A 110 -0.99 13.82 5.66
N ALA A 111 -0.26 14.78 6.22
CA ALA A 111 -0.30 16.17 5.74
C ALA A 111 0.24 16.33 4.31
N HIS A 112 1.32 15.62 3.97
CA HIS A 112 1.84 15.56 2.59
C HIS A 112 0.84 14.89 1.65
N LEU A 113 0.33 13.71 2.01
CA LEU A 113 -0.64 12.96 1.22
C LEU A 113 -1.90 13.78 0.95
N ARG A 114 -2.47 14.46 1.95
CA ARG A 114 -3.66 15.30 1.77
C ARG A 114 -3.45 16.42 0.75
N LYS A 115 -2.28 17.06 0.75
CA LYS A 115 -1.94 18.11 -0.22
C LYS A 115 -1.82 17.57 -1.64
N ILE A 116 -1.18 16.40 -1.81
CA ILE A 116 -0.87 15.80 -3.11
C ILE A 116 -2.12 15.14 -3.71
N PHE A 117 -2.90 14.44 -2.91
CA PHE A 117 -4.09 13.71 -3.35
C PHE A 117 -5.39 14.53 -3.24
N GLY A 118 -5.30 15.84 -3.02
CA GLY A 118 -6.47 16.72 -2.95
C GLY A 118 -7.46 16.34 -1.84
N GLY A 119 -6.96 15.93 -0.68
CA GLY A 119 -7.78 15.50 0.45
C GLY A 119 -8.27 14.05 0.41
N ARG A 120 -8.13 13.34 -0.70
CA ARG A 120 -8.52 11.92 -0.87
C ARG A 120 -7.58 10.99 -0.10
N VAL A 121 -7.67 11.03 1.22
CA VAL A 121 -6.82 10.30 2.16
C VAL A 121 -7.68 9.77 3.30
N LEU A 122 -7.51 8.50 3.61
CA LEU A 122 -8.17 7.81 4.70
C LEU A 122 -7.10 7.16 5.59
N ARG A 123 -7.20 7.36 6.91
CA ARG A 123 -6.35 6.71 7.89
C ARG A 123 -7.14 5.66 8.64
N MET A 124 -6.55 4.49 8.76
CA MET A 124 -7.03 3.43 9.64
C MET A 124 -5.99 3.16 10.72
N ASP A 125 -6.43 3.23 11.97
CA ASP A 125 -5.61 2.95 13.13
C ASP A 125 -5.68 1.44 13.45
N GLU A 126 -4.56 0.82 13.79
CA GLU A 126 -4.55 -0.55 14.27
C GLU A 126 -5.03 -0.59 15.73
N PRO A 127 -5.97 -1.50 16.10
CA PRO A 127 -6.58 -1.47 17.42
C PRO A 127 -5.62 -1.73 18.59
N GLU A 128 -4.60 -2.56 18.35
CA GLU A 128 -3.68 -3.06 19.38
C GLU A 128 -2.22 -2.69 19.11
N GLY A 129 -1.98 -1.84 18.11
CA GLY A 129 -0.63 -1.48 17.65
C GLY A 129 -0.44 0.01 17.45
N ASP A 130 0.83 0.39 17.36
CA ASP A 130 1.24 1.76 17.07
C ASP A 130 1.32 2.05 15.56
N ASN A 131 0.75 1.19 14.73
CA ASN A 131 0.74 1.34 13.29
C ASN A 131 -0.58 1.94 12.78
N HIS A 132 -0.44 2.72 11.72
CA HIS A 132 -1.56 3.26 10.96
C HIS A 132 -1.41 2.87 9.49
N VAL A 133 -2.47 2.35 8.88
CA VAL A 133 -2.51 2.20 7.43
C VAL A 133 -3.20 3.42 6.84
N VAL A 134 -2.48 4.14 5.98
CA VAL A 134 -3.00 5.33 5.32
C VAL A 134 -3.21 5.00 3.84
N PHE A 135 -4.45 5.19 3.39
CA PHE A 135 -4.82 5.08 1.98
C PHE A 135 -4.92 6.46 1.36
N ALA A 136 -4.41 6.60 0.13
CA ALA A 136 -4.61 7.78 -0.70
C ALA A 136 -4.91 7.32 -2.13
N TRP A 137 -5.77 8.03 -2.88
CA TRP A 137 -6.17 7.58 -4.21
C TRP A 137 -6.30 8.72 -5.20
N THR A 138 -6.15 8.37 -6.48
CA THR A 138 -6.40 9.25 -7.62
C THR A 138 -7.85 9.09 -8.10
N GLY A 139 -8.40 10.14 -8.72
CA GLY A 139 -9.78 10.08 -9.22
C GLY A 139 -10.85 10.13 -8.12
N ASP A 140 -12.09 9.91 -8.51
CA ASP A 140 -13.25 10.01 -7.62
C ASP A 140 -13.74 8.62 -7.21
N VAL A 141 -13.61 8.31 -5.91
CA VAL A 141 -14.22 7.13 -5.30
C VAL A 141 -15.53 7.55 -4.66
N GLN A 142 -16.66 7.21 -5.28
CA GLN A 142 -17.99 7.63 -4.82
C GLN A 142 -18.53 6.73 -3.72
N ALA A 143 -18.16 5.46 -3.70
CA ALA A 143 -18.62 4.51 -2.70
C ALA A 143 -17.57 3.42 -2.44
N LEU A 144 -17.47 3.01 -1.20
CA LEU A 144 -16.79 1.79 -0.78
C LEU A 144 -17.84 0.79 -0.30
N ASP A 145 -17.95 -0.35 -0.99
CA ASP A 145 -18.76 -1.46 -0.51
C ASP A 145 -17.86 -2.53 0.11
N ALA A 146 -17.51 -2.30 1.37
CA ALA A 146 -16.68 -3.21 2.14
C ALA A 146 -17.32 -4.59 2.31
N ARG A 147 -18.66 -4.67 2.31
CA ARG A 147 -19.39 -5.94 2.44
C ARG A 147 -19.28 -6.77 1.16
N ALA A 148 -19.46 -6.14 0.00
CA ALA A 148 -19.29 -6.82 -1.27
C ALA A 148 -17.83 -7.26 -1.48
N ALA A 149 -16.85 -6.41 -1.11
CA ALA A 149 -15.44 -6.77 -1.17
C ALA A 149 -15.13 -7.97 -0.25
N LEU A 150 -15.62 -7.95 1.00
CA LEU A 150 -15.44 -9.04 1.95
C LEU A 150 -16.09 -10.36 1.44
N SER A 151 -17.23 -10.29 0.77
CA SER A 151 -17.95 -11.46 0.27
C SER A 151 -17.18 -12.25 -0.80
N ARG A 152 -16.22 -11.62 -1.48
CA ARG A 152 -15.36 -12.25 -2.51
C ARG A 152 -14.21 -13.06 -1.90
N LEU A 153 -13.96 -12.92 -0.61
CA LEU A 153 -12.88 -13.65 0.07
C LEU A 153 -13.33 -15.05 0.51
N PRO A 154 -12.40 -16.00 0.70
CA PRO A 154 -12.69 -17.29 1.33
C PRO A 154 -13.35 -17.13 2.71
N TRP A 155 -14.17 -18.09 3.11
CA TRP A 155 -14.96 -18.00 4.34
C TRP A 155 -14.10 -17.72 5.61
N SER A 156 -12.92 -18.34 5.71
CA SER A 156 -11.99 -18.13 6.84
C SER A 156 -11.47 -16.69 6.89
N ALA A 157 -11.09 -16.13 5.73
CA ALA A 157 -10.67 -14.73 5.63
C ALA A 157 -11.83 -13.76 5.91
N ARG A 158 -13.06 -14.09 5.48
CA ARG A 158 -14.24 -13.29 5.80
C ARG A 158 -14.49 -13.20 7.31
N TRP A 159 -14.31 -14.31 8.01
CA TRP A 159 -14.47 -14.32 9.46
C TRP A 159 -13.41 -13.46 10.15
N GLN A 160 -12.15 -13.63 9.79
CA GLN A 160 -11.02 -12.89 10.38
C GLN A 160 -11.06 -11.38 10.07
N LEU A 161 -11.43 -11.01 8.85
CA LEU A 161 -11.36 -9.62 8.38
C LEU A 161 -12.67 -8.83 8.55
N ARG A 162 -13.73 -9.47 9.04
CA ARG A 162 -15.05 -8.83 9.18
C ARG A 162 -15.01 -7.51 9.94
N SER A 163 -14.38 -7.50 11.11
CA SER A 163 -14.26 -6.30 11.95
C SER A 163 -13.46 -5.20 11.26
N THR A 164 -12.37 -5.57 10.59
CA THR A 164 -11.51 -4.64 9.83
C THR A 164 -12.28 -3.99 8.67
N PHE A 165 -13.05 -4.77 7.89
CA PHE A 165 -13.85 -4.25 6.80
C PHE A 165 -15.01 -3.37 7.29
N GLN A 166 -15.66 -3.71 8.39
CA GLN A 166 -16.68 -2.85 9.02
C GLN A 166 -16.09 -1.53 9.50
N ARG A 167 -14.89 -1.56 10.07
CA ARG A 167 -14.17 -0.36 10.48
C ARG A 167 -13.77 0.50 9.27
N LEU A 168 -13.23 -0.12 8.23
CA LEU A 168 -12.90 0.57 6.98
C LEU A 168 -14.13 1.30 6.39
N GLN A 169 -15.26 0.61 6.29
CA GLN A 169 -16.52 1.18 5.82
C GLN A 169 -16.92 2.43 6.64
N ARG A 170 -16.89 2.31 7.96
CA ARG A 170 -17.24 3.37 8.88
C ARG A 170 -16.33 4.59 8.76
N VAL A 171 -15.02 4.35 8.72
CA VAL A 171 -14.02 5.44 8.55
C VAL A 171 -14.20 6.12 7.19
N PHE A 172 -14.45 5.35 6.14
CA PHE A 172 -14.71 5.87 4.80
C PHE A 172 -15.97 6.78 4.77
N GLU A 173 -17.05 6.36 5.43
CA GLU A 173 -18.31 7.12 5.49
C GLU A 173 -18.19 8.41 6.30
N THR A 174 -17.34 8.44 7.33
CA THR A 174 -17.16 9.59 8.22
C THR A 174 -16.06 10.55 7.78
N THR A 175 -15.27 10.19 6.75
CA THR A 175 -14.14 11.04 6.32
C THR A 175 -14.63 12.28 5.55
N ALA A 176 -14.12 13.45 5.92
CA ALA A 176 -14.58 14.76 5.46
C ALA A 176 -14.31 15.10 3.97
N TRP A 177 -13.64 14.23 3.20
CA TRP A 177 -13.36 14.48 1.78
C TRP A 177 -14.62 14.41 0.87
N ARG A 178 -15.76 14.02 1.44
CA ARG A 178 -17.08 14.00 0.76
C ARG A 178 -17.72 15.38 0.56
N ARG A 179 -17.07 16.47 1.02
CA ARG A 179 -17.60 17.83 0.89
C ARG A 179 -17.01 18.55 -0.29
#